data_3858c169f851c841e7187c9827dc5e30
#
_entry.id   3858c169f851c841e7187c9827dc5e30
#
_cell.length_a   1.000
_cell.length_b   1.000
_cell.length_c   1.000
_cell.angle_alpha   90.00
_cell.angle_beta   90.00
_cell.angle_gamma   90.00
#
_symmetry.space_group_name_H-M   'P 1'
#
loop_
_entity.id
_entity.type
_entity.pdbx_description
1 polymer ?
#
loop_
_entity_poly.entity_id
_entity_poly.type
_entity_poly.pdbx_seq_one_letter_code
_entity_poly.pdbx_strand_id
1 'polypeptide(L)'
;MEFSHRLDLFGPEIFAALNDKKVALEAEGRHLFNLSVGTPDFAPADHIKQALIDAARDNENWKYSLRDLPELLDAVCSYYKRRFDVDTITPDKVMSFSGSQDGIGHLGLALCNDGDVVLLPDPCY
;
A
#
# COMPACT_ATOMS: atom_id res chain seq x y z
N MET A 1 -17.86 21.05 -18.40
CA MET A 1 -17.18 21.00 -17.08
C MET A 1 -15.70 20.91 -17.39
N GLU A 2 -14.92 21.87 -16.91
CA GLU A 2 -13.46 21.84 -17.10
C GLU A 2 -12.81 21.22 -15.86
N PHE A 3 -11.78 20.42 -16.07
CA PHE A 3 -11.01 19.85 -14.97
C PHE A 3 -10.02 20.87 -14.41
N SER A 4 -9.55 20.64 -13.20
CA SER A 4 -8.54 21.50 -12.59
C SER A 4 -7.22 21.43 -13.35
N HIS A 5 -6.58 22.57 -13.59
CA HIS A 5 -5.24 22.65 -14.20
C HIS A 5 -4.15 21.89 -13.41
N ARG A 6 -4.43 21.51 -12.18
CA ARG A 6 -3.53 20.61 -11.42
C ARG A 6 -3.36 19.25 -12.08
N LEU A 7 -4.37 18.81 -12.84
CA LEU A 7 -4.30 17.52 -13.55
C LEU A 7 -3.38 17.59 -14.78
N ASP A 8 -3.09 18.78 -15.30
CA ASP A 8 -2.18 18.96 -16.43
C ASP A 8 -0.73 18.60 -16.07
N LEU A 9 -0.43 18.55 -14.76
CA LEU A 9 0.88 18.15 -14.24
C LEU A 9 1.09 16.62 -14.24
N PHE A 10 0.00 15.84 -14.35
CA PHE A 10 0.08 14.38 -14.39
C PHE A 10 0.19 13.91 -15.84
N GLY A 11 1.31 13.28 -16.15
CA GLY A 11 1.47 12.55 -17.41
C GLY A 11 0.66 11.24 -17.43
N PRO A 12 0.62 10.54 -18.57
CA PRO A 12 0.01 9.22 -18.63
C PRO A 12 0.70 8.27 -17.65
N GLU A 13 -0.10 7.46 -16.98
CA GLU A 13 0.39 6.50 -16.00
C GLU A 13 1.23 5.43 -16.70
N ILE A 14 2.52 5.38 -16.37
CA ILE A 14 3.53 4.59 -17.09
C ILE A 14 3.24 3.08 -17.02
N PHE A 15 2.73 2.58 -15.89
CA PHE A 15 2.43 1.15 -15.73
C PHE A 15 1.22 0.72 -16.55
N ALA A 16 0.22 1.58 -16.72
CA ALA A 16 -0.90 1.33 -17.62
C ALA A 16 -0.41 1.20 -19.07
N ALA A 17 0.41 2.14 -19.54
CA ALA A 17 0.97 2.11 -20.88
C ALA A 17 1.85 0.87 -21.13
N LEU A 18 2.64 0.44 -20.13
CA LEU A 18 3.45 -0.78 -20.21
C LEU A 18 2.57 -2.04 -20.23
N ASN A 19 1.49 -2.05 -19.45
CA ASN A 19 0.54 -3.17 -19.45
C ASN A 19 -0.18 -3.29 -20.79
N ASP A 20 -0.65 -2.21 -21.37
CA ASP A 20 -1.31 -2.19 -22.69
C ASP A 20 -0.37 -2.72 -23.78
N LYS A 21 0.89 -2.31 -23.75
CA LYS A 21 1.92 -2.82 -24.65
C LYS A 21 2.18 -4.31 -24.47
N LYS A 22 2.23 -4.78 -23.21
CA LYS A 22 2.36 -6.21 -22.88
C LYS A 22 1.20 -7.00 -23.49
N VAL A 23 -0.04 -6.59 -23.22
CA VAL A 23 -1.25 -7.26 -23.72
C VAL A 23 -1.25 -7.33 -25.25
N ALA A 24 -0.89 -6.25 -25.93
CA ALA A 24 -0.80 -6.22 -27.38
C ALA A 24 0.22 -7.23 -27.93
N LEU A 25 1.42 -7.31 -27.35
CA LEU A 25 2.47 -8.22 -27.76
C LEU A 25 2.12 -9.70 -27.47
N GLU A 26 1.46 -9.98 -26.36
CA GLU A 26 0.95 -11.32 -26.03
C GLU A 26 -0.14 -11.77 -27.03
N ALA A 27 -1.00 -10.84 -27.47
CA ALA A 27 -2.01 -11.11 -28.51
C ALA A 27 -1.38 -11.43 -29.88
N GLU A 28 -0.18 -10.93 -30.16
CA GLU A 28 0.64 -11.30 -31.33
C GLU A 28 1.31 -12.68 -31.18
N GLY A 29 1.09 -13.39 -30.06
CA GLY A 29 1.71 -14.69 -29.77
C GLY A 29 3.14 -14.61 -29.24
N ARG A 30 3.62 -13.44 -28.82
CA ARG A 30 4.98 -13.29 -28.28
C ARG A 30 5.03 -13.74 -26.83
N HIS A 31 6.03 -14.53 -26.50
CA HIS A 31 6.34 -14.85 -25.10
C HIS A 31 7.14 -13.71 -24.47
N LEU A 32 6.63 -13.15 -23.38
CA LEU A 32 7.24 -12.01 -22.69
C LEU A 32 7.73 -12.38 -21.30
N PHE A 33 8.91 -11.88 -20.94
CA PHE A 33 9.40 -11.86 -19.58
C PHE A 33 9.17 -10.44 -19.00
N ASN A 34 8.20 -10.33 -18.09
CA ASN A 34 7.86 -9.04 -17.50
C ASN A 34 8.73 -8.76 -16.27
N LEU A 35 9.65 -7.81 -16.39
CA LEU A 35 10.53 -7.33 -15.32
C LEU A 35 10.19 -5.89 -14.91
N SER A 36 9.04 -5.35 -15.31
CA SER A 36 8.69 -3.94 -15.10
C SER A 36 8.15 -3.65 -13.70
N VAL A 37 7.51 -4.61 -13.05
CA VAL A 37 6.86 -4.41 -11.75
C VAL A 37 7.23 -5.55 -10.81
N GLY A 38 7.74 -5.20 -9.63
CA GLY A 38 8.08 -6.16 -8.57
C GLY A 38 6.88 -6.57 -7.72
N THR A 39 5.73 -6.84 -8.33
CA THR A 39 4.55 -7.30 -7.59
C THR A 39 4.74 -8.75 -7.15
N PRO A 40 4.51 -9.10 -5.86
CA PRO A 40 4.54 -10.48 -5.41
C PRO A 40 3.53 -11.33 -6.18
N ASP A 41 3.97 -12.46 -6.70
CA ASP A 41 3.17 -13.41 -7.49
C ASP A 41 2.85 -14.72 -6.74
N PHE A 42 3.37 -14.86 -5.51
CA PHE A 42 3.07 -15.99 -4.65
C PHE A 42 1.72 -15.82 -3.94
N ALA A 43 0.91 -16.86 -3.96
CA ALA A 43 -0.33 -16.88 -3.19
C ALA A 43 -0.03 -16.81 -1.68
N PRO A 44 -0.88 -16.14 -0.88
CA PRO A 44 -0.78 -16.20 0.57
C PRO A 44 -0.88 -17.65 1.07
N ALA A 45 -0.20 -17.97 2.17
CA ALA A 45 -0.29 -19.28 2.80
C ALA A 45 -1.74 -19.64 3.19
N ASP A 46 -2.07 -20.92 3.18
CA ASP A 46 -3.47 -21.36 3.36
C ASP A 46 -4.06 -20.95 4.70
N HIS A 47 -3.25 -20.94 5.78
CA HIS A 47 -3.72 -20.48 7.08
C HIS A 47 -4.12 -19.00 7.10
N ILE A 48 -3.48 -18.15 6.27
CA ILE A 48 -3.84 -16.73 6.13
C ILE A 48 -5.17 -16.60 5.40
N LYS A 49 -5.33 -17.34 4.30
CA LYS A 49 -6.60 -17.38 3.55
C LYS A 49 -7.75 -17.89 4.43
N GLN A 50 -7.50 -18.94 5.22
CA GLN A 50 -8.50 -19.49 6.11
C GLN A 50 -8.91 -18.51 7.20
N ALA A 51 -7.96 -17.80 7.81
CA ALA A 51 -8.26 -16.77 8.80
C ALA A 51 -9.14 -15.66 8.23
N LEU A 52 -8.87 -15.22 6.98
CA LEU A 52 -9.73 -14.24 6.29
C LEU A 52 -11.14 -14.77 6.06
N ILE A 53 -11.26 -16.02 5.59
CA ILE A 53 -12.56 -16.67 5.33
C ILE A 53 -13.37 -16.77 6.64
N ASP A 54 -12.74 -17.15 7.73
CA ASP A 54 -13.40 -17.32 9.02
C ASP A 54 -13.82 -15.95 9.59
N ALA A 55 -12.97 -14.95 9.50
CA ALA A 55 -13.32 -13.58 9.89
C ALA A 55 -14.47 -13.01 9.05
N ALA A 56 -14.52 -13.30 7.76
CA ALA A 56 -15.59 -12.83 6.88
C ALA A 56 -16.96 -13.45 7.16
N ARG A 57 -17.02 -14.59 7.84
CA ARG A 57 -18.27 -15.23 8.28
C ARG A 57 -18.92 -14.57 9.49
N ASP A 58 -18.15 -13.83 10.26
CA ASP A 58 -18.65 -13.11 11.41
C ASP A 58 -19.23 -11.75 10.98
N ASN A 59 -20.52 -11.56 11.21
CA ASN A 59 -21.22 -10.34 10.84
C ASN A 59 -20.71 -9.11 11.61
N GLU A 60 -20.09 -9.28 12.77
CA GLU A 60 -19.50 -8.17 13.52
C GLU A 60 -18.34 -7.51 12.78
N ASN A 61 -17.62 -8.27 11.96
CA ASN A 61 -16.50 -7.76 11.16
C ASN A 61 -16.91 -6.92 9.95
N TRP A 62 -18.21 -6.83 9.64
CA TRP A 62 -18.74 -5.99 8.56
C TRP A 62 -19.25 -4.62 9.02
N LYS A 63 -19.08 -4.33 10.29
CA LYS A 63 -19.42 -3.02 10.84
C LYS A 63 -18.41 -1.97 10.44
N TYR A 64 -18.89 -0.75 10.30
CA TYR A 64 -18.01 0.41 10.08
C TYR A 64 -17.06 0.57 11.28
N SER A 65 -15.76 0.53 11.01
CA SER A 65 -14.73 0.70 12.03
C SER A 65 -14.33 2.17 12.16
N LEU A 66 -14.33 2.67 13.39
CA LEU A 66 -13.85 4.02 13.74
C LEU A 66 -12.38 4.03 14.17
N ARG A 67 -11.81 2.87 14.41
CA ARG A 67 -10.44 2.69 14.92
C ARG A 67 -9.85 1.40 14.39
N ASP A 68 -8.54 1.31 14.41
CA ASP A 68 -7.84 0.06 14.17
C ASP A 68 -8.23 -1.01 15.19
N LEU A 69 -8.25 -2.26 14.75
CA LEU A 69 -8.50 -3.40 15.64
C LEU A 69 -7.35 -3.51 16.66
N PRO A 70 -7.66 -3.59 17.98
CA PRO A 70 -6.62 -3.73 19.00
C PRO A 70 -5.70 -4.94 18.74
N GLU A 71 -6.26 -6.05 18.28
CA GLU A 71 -5.53 -7.26 17.94
C GLU A 71 -4.52 -7.05 16.81
N LEU A 72 -4.83 -6.19 15.83
CA LEU A 72 -3.90 -5.82 14.76
C LEU A 72 -2.74 -5.00 15.34
N LEU A 73 -3.04 -4.00 16.17
CA LEU A 73 -2.02 -3.14 16.78
C LEU A 73 -1.07 -3.96 17.66
N ASP A 74 -1.60 -4.86 18.48
CA ASP A 74 -0.81 -5.77 19.33
C ASP A 74 0.03 -6.74 18.49
N ALA A 75 -0.51 -7.25 17.38
CA ALA A 75 0.22 -8.12 16.46
C ALA A 75 1.39 -7.38 15.81
N VAL A 76 1.21 -6.11 15.41
CA VAL A 76 2.28 -5.27 14.87
C VAL A 76 3.38 -5.06 15.90
N CYS A 77 3.04 -4.65 17.12
CA CYS A 77 4.00 -4.45 18.20
C CYS A 77 4.80 -5.74 18.50
N SER A 78 4.08 -6.86 18.62
CA SER A 78 4.68 -8.18 18.85
C SER A 78 5.59 -8.62 17.70
N TYR A 79 5.22 -8.32 16.45
CA TYR A 79 6.05 -8.61 15.28
C TYR A 79 7.35 -7.85 15.32
N TYR A 80 7.31 -6.53 15.58
CA TYR A 80 8.51 -5.70 15.67
C TYR A 80 9.43 -6.13 16.81
N LYS A 81 8.87 -6.46 17.97
CA LYS A 81 9.65 -7.00 19.10
C LYS A 81 10.34 -8.29 18.72
N ARG A 82 9.60 -9.26 18.16
CA ARG A 82 10.13 -10.59 17.84
C ARG A 82 11.14 -10.57 16.70
N ARG A 83 10.89 -9.75 15.66
CA ARG A 83 11.68 -9.78 14.43
C ARG A 83 12.90 -8.86 14.46
N PHE A 84 12.78 -7.73 15.14
CA PHE A 84 13.77 -6.66 15.11
C PHE A 84 14.28 -6.25 16.50
N ASP A 85 13.79 -6.89 17.56
CA ASP A 85 14.05 -6.54 18.97
C ASP A 85 13.72 -5.07 19.29
N VAL A 86 12.68 -4.53 18.65
CA VAL A 86 12.16 -3.18 18.89
C VAL A 86 10.96 -3.27 19.82
N ASP A 87 11.07 -2.72 21.03
CA ASP A 87 10.02 -2.71 22.06
C ASP A 87 9.48 -1.30 22.38
N THR A 88 9.95 -0.31 21.66
CA THR A 88 9.51 1.09 21.83
C THR A 88 8.23 1.42 21.06
N ILE A 89 7.75 0.48 20.23
CA ILE A 89 6.49 0.61 19.49
C ILE A 89 5.36 0.10 20.37
N THR A 90 4.43 0.98 20.68
CA THR A 90 3.21 0.72 21.46
C THR A 90 1.97 0.95 20.59
N PRO A 91 0.80 0.35 20.91
CA PRO A 91 -0.41 0.46 20.10
C PRO A 91 -0.82 1.90 19.75
N ASP A 92 -0.58 2.85 20.63
CA ASP A 92 -0.85 4.29 20.43
C ASP A 92 0.09 4.97 19.40
N LYS A 93 1.16 4.29 18.99
CA LYS A 93 2.11 4.75 17.97
C LYS A 93 1.93 4.06 16.61
N VAL A 94 0.89 3.28 16.46
CA VAL A 94 0.62 2.51 15.25
C VAL A 94 -0.71 2.98 14.65
N MET A 95 -0.72 3.16 13.34
CA MET A 95 -1.91 3.52 12.57
C MET A 95 -1.90 2.72 11.27
N SER A 96 -3.03 2.14 10.89
CA SER A 96 -3.18 1.47 9.61
C SER A 96 -3.57 2.45 8.50
N PHE A 97 -3.15 2.14 7.29
CA PHE A 97 -3.50 2.87 6.07
C PHE A 97 -3.95 1.90 4.98
N SER A 98 -4.73 2.38 4.05
CA SER A 98 -5.12 1.64 2.85
C SER A 98 -3.98 1.63 1.82
N GLY A 99 -2.87 1.02 2.21
CA GLY A 99 -1.62 1.02 1.46
C GLY A 99 -0.65 2.12 1.89
N SER A 100 0.66 1.87 1.70
CA SER A 100 1.72 2.77 2.16
C SER A 100 1.71 4.14 1.48
N GLN A 101 1.22 4.24 0.24
CA GLN A 101 1.11 5.52 -0.46
C GLN A 101 0.17 6.50 0.23
N ASP A 102 -0.92 6.01 0.80
CA ASP A 102 -1.85 6.83 1.58
C ASP A 102 -1.16 7.46 2.79
N GLY A 103 -0.44 6.64 3.56
CA GLY A 103 0.36 7.13 4.70
C GLY A 103 1.44 8.12 4.28
N ILE A 104 2.23 7.80 3.26
CA ILE A 104 3.31 8.67 2.76
C ILE A 104 2.75 10.00 2.25
N GLY A 105 1.64 9.98 1.50
CA GLY A 105 0.99 11.17 0.97
C GLY A 105 0.50 12.13 2.07
N HIS A 106 0.09 11.61 3.22
CA HIS A 106 -0.37 12.42 4.34
C HIS A 106 0.75 12.88 5.28
N LEU A 107 1.94 12.26 5.24
CA LEU A 107 3.06 12.67 6.10
C LEU A 107 3.45 14.13 5.91
N GLY A 108 3.49 14.60 4.67
CA GLY A 108 3.80 16.00 4.39
C GLY A 108 2.79 16.96 5.02
N LEU A 109 1.50 16.62 4.96
CA LEU A 109 0.44 17.42 5.59
C LEU A 109 0.50 17.39 7.12
N ALA A 110 0.93 16.27 7.70
CA ALA A 110 0.98 16.10 9.15
C ALA A 110 2.23 16.70 9.79
N LEU A 111 3.36 16.73 9.07
CA LEU A 111 4.67 17.02 9.64
C LEU A 111 5.32 18.29 9.10
N CYS A 112 4.87 18.84 7.95
CA CYS A 112 5.53 19.96 7.30
C CYS A 112 4.65 21.21 7.31
N ASN A 113 5.27 22.35 7.58
CA ASN A 113 4.70 23.68 7.45
C ASN A 113 5.27 24.40 6.24
N ASP A 114 4.69 25.55 5.90
CA ASP A 114 5.22 26.41 4.83
C ASP A 114 6.68 26.79 5.11
N GLY A 115 7.55 26.46 4.15
CA GLY A 115 8.99 26.71 4.24
C GLY A 115 9.82 25.55 4.75
N ASP A 116 9.20 24.46 5.23
CA ASP A 116 9.94 23.25 5.58
C ASP A 116 10.46 22.54 4.34
N VAL A 117 11.57 21.81 4.49
CA VAL A 117 12.27 21.12 3.40
C VAL A 117 12.18 19.61 3.58
N VAL A 118 11.73 18.92 2.55
CA VAL A 118 11.74 17.46 2.49
C VAL A 118 12.83 17.01 1.51
N LEU A 119 13.74 16.14 1.96
CA LEU A 119 14.77 15.55 1.12
C LEU A 119 14.25 14.28 0.49
N LEU A 120 14.33 14.21 -0.84
CA LEU A 120 13.95 13.04 -1.62
C LEU A 120 15.15 12.56 -2.44
N PRO A 121 15.30 11.24 -2.68
CA PRO A 121 16.27 10.75 -3.65
C PRO A 121 15.85 11.13 -5.07
N ASP A 122 16.79 11.26 -5.99
CA ASP A 122 16.53 11.46 -7.42
C ASP A 122 17.36 10.44 -8.21
N PRO A 123 16.71 9.53 -8.95
CA PRO A 123 15.26 9.33 -9.08
C PRO A 123 14.59 8.70 -7.83
N CYS A 124 13.32 8.98 -7.63
CA CYS A 124 12.49 8.35 -6.59
C CYS A 124 11.15 7.83 -7.16
N TYR A 125 10.51 7.01 -6.36
CA TYR A 125 9.15 6.54 -6.64
C TYR A 125 8.14 7.68 -6.46
#